data_18e6ec1ca8cd7a708316dbcb8af9b11c
#
_entry.id   18e6ec1ca8cd7a708316dbcb8af9b11c
#
_cell.length_a   1.000
_cell.length_b   1.000
_cell.length_c   1.000
_cell.angle_alpha   90.00
_cell.angle_beta   90.00
_cell.angle_gamma   90.00
#
_symmetry.space_group_name_H-M   'P 1'
#
loop_
_entity.id
_entity.type
_entity.pdbx_description
1 polymer ?
#
loop_
_entity_poly.entity_id
_entity_poly.type
_entity_poly.pdbx_seq_one_letter_code
_entity_poly.pdbx_strand_id
1 'polypeptide(L)'
;MLKKYLTLGTCLCLLTACSVNNANNKNKDTNMSQQKTEKTEKSHEQHAQSDSNDNGLQSVVEGQKAPELKLKDKDGKDVSLADYAGKKIYLNFWASWCEPCKDEMPHLEKVYQKYKNDPNYAFLSVVAPNDAKYGNTSSTDSSEQKILETAKAAGITYPVLYDQNNGALNSYSLRAFPSHVFINSDGTVNKVFAGELNQETLEAGLKALK
;
A
#
# COMPACT_ATOMS: atom_id res chain seq x y z
N MET A 1 -59.06 -5.59 8.06
CA MET A 1 -59.52 -6.45 6.95
C MET A 1 -58.34 -7.03 6.25
N LEU A 2 -58.22 -8.22 6.40
CA LEU A 2 -57.53 -9.38 5.93
C LEU A 2 -57.36 -9.41 4.40
N LYS A 3 -56.17 -9.76 3.86
CA LYS A 3 -56.04 -10.84 2.87
C LYS A 3 -54.55 -11.20 2.68
N LYS A 4 -54.26 -12.42 3.13
CA LYS A 4 -53.12 -13.27 2.81
C LYS A 4 -53.16 -13.68 1.34
N TYR A 5 -52.04 -13.72 0.65
CA TYR A 5 -51.86 -14.70 -0.43
C TYR A 5 -50.46 -15.34 -0.27
N LEU A 6 -50.56 -16.61 0.02
CA LEU A 6 -49.51 -17.62 0.06
C LEU A 6 -49.50 -18.26 -1.36
N THR A 7 -48.36 -18.25 -2.05
CA THR A 7 -48.15 -19.16 -3.18
C THR A 7 -46.84 -19.88 -3.02
N LEU A 8 -46.96 -21.15 -2.72
CA LEU A 8 -45.95 -22.18 -2.83
C LEU A 8 -45.67 -22.42 -4.33
N GLY A 9 -44.41 -22.42 -4.71
CA GLY A 9 -43.94 -22.84 -6.03
C GLY A 9 -42.76 -23.77 -5.89
N THR A 10 -43.03 -25.05 -5.81
CA THR A 10 -42.08 -26.17 -5.91
C THR A 10 -41.67 -26.36 -7.36
N CYS A 11 -40.37 -26.42 -7.66
CA CYS A 11 -39.86 -27.01 -8.91
C CYS A 11 -38.49 -27.61 -8.65
N LEU A 12 -38.50 -28.75 -8.71
CA LEU A 12 -37.99 -30.08 -8.98
C LEU A 12 -36.68 -30.07 -9.81
N CYS A 13 -35.75 -30.90 -9.32
CA CYS A 13 -34.44 -31.31 -9.82
C CYS A 13 -34.32 -31.59 -11.32
N LEU A 14 -33.16 -31.35 -11.88
CA LEU A 14 -32.55 -32.28 -12.82
C LEU A 14 -31.01 -32.27 -12.66
N LEU A 15 -30.53 -33.40 -12.19
CA LEU A 15 -29.13 -33.82 -12.24
C LEU A 15 -28.82 -34.30 -13.66
N THR A 16 -27.75 -33.82 -14.24
CA THR A 16 -27.11 -34.52 -15.35
C THR A 16 -25.59 -34.55 -15.07
N ALA A 17 -25.18 -35.75 -14.73
CA ALA A 17 -23.76 -36.16 -14.74
C ALA A 17 -23.39 -36.53 -16.20
N CYS A 18 -22.24 -36.05 -16.63
CA CYS A 18 -21.52 -36.66 -17.75
C CYS A 18 -20.04 -36.77 -17.37
N SER A 19 -19.65 -38.00 -17.17
CA SER A 19 -18.28 -38.53 -17.07
C SER A 19 -17.87 -39.05 -18.45
N VAL A 20 -16.70 -38.72 -18.96
CA VAL A 20 -15.90 -39.54 -19.94
C VAL A 20 -14.47 -39.04 -19.84
N ASN A 21 -13.59 -39.78 -19.27
CA ASN A 21 -12.58 -40.71 -19.76
C ASN A 21 -11.56 -40.17 -20.80
N ASN A 22 -10.30 -40.18 -20.36
CA ASN A 22 -9.21 -41.06 -20.79
C ASN A 22 -8.40 -40.63 -22.03
N ALA A 23 -7.13 -40.48 -21.92
CA ALA A 23 -6.09 -41.45 -22.35
C ALA A 23 -4.69 -40.82 -22.32
N ASN A 24 -3.82 -41.48 -21.60
CA ASN A 24 -2.43 -41.83 -21.85
C ASN A 24 -1.75 -41.30 -23.12
N ASN A 25 -0.58 -40.69 -22.93
CA ASN A 25 0.56 -41.04 -23.78
C ASN A 25 1.86 -41.02 -22.97
N LYS A 26 2.45 -42.22 -22.85
CA LYS A 26 3.84 -42.47 -22.45
C LYS A 26 4.73 -42.41 -23.69
N ASN A 27 5.88 -41.80 -23.56
CA ASN A 27 7.17 -42.21 -24.15
C ASN A 27 8.22 -41.34 -23.44
N LYS A 28 9.07 -41.89 -22.65
CA LYS A 28 10.17 -42.86 -22.71
C LYS A 28 11.43 -42.32 -23.41
N ASP A 29 12.41 -42.25 -22.58
CA ASP A 29 13.84 -42.58 -22.68
C ASP A 29 14.83 -41.58 -23.26
N THR A 30 15.76 -41.28 -22.41
CA THR A 30 17.22 -41.48 -22.44
C THR A 30 18.06 -40.38 -23.13
N ASN A 31 18.91 -39.64 -22.42
CA ASN A 31 20.30 -40.03 -22.28
C ASN A 31 21.10 -39.08 -21.36
N MET A 32 21.96 -39.69 -20.64
CA MET A 32 22.96 -39.25 -19.70
C MET A 32 24.21 -38.76 -20.46
N SER A 33 24.78 -37.64 -20.05
CA SER A 33 26.23 -37.46 -20.11
C SER A 33 26.68 -36.36 -19.13
N GLN A 34 27.45 -36.81 -18.19
CA GLN A 34 28.34 -36.04 -17.33
C GLN A 34 29.50 -35.48 -18.13
N GLN A 35 29.89 -34.24 -17.90
CA GLN A 35 31.31 -33.87 -17.97
C GLN A 35 31.63 -32.75 -16.97
N LYS A 36 32.67 -33.02 -16.25
CA LYS A 36 33.33 -32.36 -15.14
C LYS A 36 34.51 -31.54 -15.67
N THR A 37 34.97 -30.63 -14.84
CA THR A 37 36.23 -29.81 -14.88
C THR A 37 36.03 -28.40 -15.45
N GLU A 38 36.65 -27.31 -14.98
CA GLU A 38 37.59 -27.01 -13.90
C GLU A 38 37.69 -25.45 -13.75
N LYS A 39 37.94 -25.00 -12.59
CA LYS A 39 38.48 -23.78 -12.02
C LYS A 39 39.23 -22.82 -12.97
N THR A 40 38.90 -21.50 -12.95
CA THR A 40 39.91 -20.42 -12.95
C THR A 40 39.30 -19.13 -12.39
N GLU A 41 39.87 -18.66 -11.29
CA GLU A 41 39.73 -17.34 -10.73
C GLU A 41 40.35 -16.30 -11.66
N LYS A 42 39.70 -15.17 -11.90
CA LYS A 42 40.38 -13.89 -12.14
C LYS A 42 39.49 -12.72 -11.79
N SER A 43 39.91 -12.00 -10.77
CA SER A 43 39.48 -10.67 -10.36
C SER A 43 39.54 -9.67 -11.52
N HIS A 44 38.49 -8.86 -11.67
CA HIS A 44 38.61 -7.52 -12.23
C HIS A 44 37.59 -6.62 -11.54
N GLU A 45 38.09 -5.79 -10.64
CA GLU A 45 37.45 -4.55 -10.24
C GLU A 45 37.35 -3.65 -11.48
N GLN A 46 36.14 -3.25 -11.81
CA GLN A 46 35.92 -2.05 -12.63
C GLN A 46 34.77 -1.27 -12.02
N HIS A 47 35.13 -0.11 -11.48
CA HIS A 47 34.26 1.02 -11.24
C HIS A 47 33.46 1.30 -12.52
N ALA A 48 32.16 1.18 -12.42
CA ALA A 48 31.24 1.76 -13.38
C ALA A 48 30.34 2.73 -12.60
N GLN A 49 30.70 4.01 -12.67
CA GLN A 49 29.72 5.07 -12.52
C GLN A 49 28.72 4.90 -13.67
N SER A 50 27.52 4.52 -13.34
CA SER A 50 26.40 4.64 -14.24
C SER A 50 25.50 5.76 -13.74
N ASP A 51 25.61 6.92 -14.39
CA ASP A 51 24.53 7.91 -14.43
C ASP A 51 23.34 7.24 -15.12
N SER A 52 22.54 6.55 -14.36
CA SER A 52 21.26 6.03 -14.85
C SER A 52 20.20 7.09 -14.62
N ASN A 53 19.85 7.75 -15.70
CA ASN A 53 18.62 8.50 -15.87
C ASN A 53 17.49 7.46 -15.89
N ASP A 54 17.16 6.91 -14.71
CA ASP A 54 16.15 5.88 -14.53
C ASP A 54 14.78 6.55 -14.30
N ASN A 55 14.01 6.66 -15.38
CA ASN A 55 12.57 6.90 -15.33
C ASN A 55 11.79 5.64 -14.88
N GLY A 56 12.43 4.72 -14.19
CA GLY A 56 11.83 3.54 -13.60
C GLY A 56 11.07 3.89 -12.32
N LEU A 57 9.92 3.26 -12.12
CA LEU A 57 9.15 3.24 -10.88
C LEU A 57 10.10 2.87 -9.71
N GLN A 58 10.51 3.89 -8.95
CA GLN A 58 11.30 3.66 -7.73
C GLN A 58 10.40 3.00 -6.70
N SER A 59 10.60 1.72 -6.47
CA SER A 59 9.99 1.04 -5.34
C SER A 59 10.54 1.58 -4.03
N VAL A 60 9.68 1.73 -3.01
CA VAL A 60 10.13 2.06 -1.67
C VAL A 60 11.04 0.96 -1.12
N VAL A 61 12.26 1.32 -0.69
CA VAL A 61 13.27 0.39 -0.18
C VAL A 61 13.82 0.89 1.15
N GLU A 62 13.82 0.03 2.17
CA GLU A 62 14.41 0.35 3.47
C GLU A 62 15.90 0.72 3.31
N GLY A 63 16.32 1.79 3.96
CA GLY A 63 17.67 2.33 3.89
C GLY A 63 17.93 3.30 2.72
N GLN A 64 17.04 3.39 1.73
CA GLN A 64 17.13 4.34 0.64
C GLN A 64 16.28 5.58 0.88
N LYS A 65 16.49 6.64 0.08
CA LYS A 65 15.63 7.82 0.11
C LYS A 65 14.19 7.44 -0.22
N ALA A 66 13.26 7.99 0.56
CA ALA A 66 11.83 7.82 0.28
C ALA A 66 11.49 8.47 -1.07
N PRO A 67 10.69 7.81 -1.93
CA PRO A 67 10.17 8.42 -3.15
C PRO A 67 9.39 9.70 -2.84
N GLU A 68 9.57 10.73 -3.67
CA GLU A 68 8.82 11.97 -3.52
C GLU A 68 7.32 11.76 -3.71
N LEU A 69 6.54 12.54 -2.96
CA LEU A 69 5.09 12.53 -3.02
C LEU A 69 4.56 13.84 -3.60
N LYS A 70 3.54 13.75 -4.45
CA LYS A 70 2.76 14.89 -4.95
C LYS A 70 1.32 14.70 -4.49
N LEU A 71 0.98 15.38 -3.44
CA LEU A 71 -0.30 15.24 -2.75
C LEU A 71 -1.04 16.58 -2.72
N LYS A 72 -2.33 16.54 -2.43
CA LYS A 72 -3.13 17.72 -2.06
C LYS A 72 -3.64 17.57 -0.63
N ASP A 73 -3.74 18.68 0.08
CA ASP A 73 -4.49 18.72 1.32
C ASP A 73 -6.00 18.97 1.06
N LYS A 74 -6.79 19.02 2.14
CA LYS A 74 -8.23 19.26 2.07
C LYS A 74 -8.61 20.63 1.45
N ASP A 75 -7.68 21.58 1.43
CA ASP A 75 -7.87 22.94 0.91
C ASP A 75 -7.34 23.05 -0.55
N GLY A 76 -6.86 21.93 -1.11
CA GLY A 76 -6.33 21.85 -2.47
C GLY A 76 -4.89 22.34 -2.62
N LYS A 77 -4.19 22.62 -1.52
CA LYS A 77 -2.79 23.05 -1.53
C LYS A 77 -1.89 21.85 -1.82
N ASP A 78 -0.82 22.08 -2.60
CA ASP A 78 0.20 21.08 -2.84
C ASP A 78 0.98 20.76 -1.57
N VAL A 79 1.22 19.47 -1.36
CA VAL A 79 1.99 18.91 -0.24
C VAL A 79 2.98 17.88 -0.78
N SER A 80 4.22 17.97 -0.33
CA SER A 80 5.31 17.05 -0.71
C SER A 80 6.08 16.59 0.53
N LEU A 81 6.92 15.56 0.40
CA LEU A 81 7.81 15.17 1.50
C LEU A 81 8.85 16.24 1.80
N ALA A 82 9.25 17.02 0.83
CA ALA A 82 10.20 18.13 1.01
C ALA A 82 9.69 19.17 2.03
N ASP A 83 8.37 19.34 2.18
CA ASP A 83 7.77 20.24 3.17
C ASP A 83 8.02 19.78 4.62
N TYR A 84 8.44 18.54 4.79
CA TYR A 84 8.72 17.90 6.08
C TYR A 84 10.21 17.54 6.25
N ALA A 85 11.08 18.14 5.46
CA ALA A 85 12.52 17.90 5.55
C ALA A 85 13.04 18.10 6.99
N GLY A 86 13.89 17.18 7.46
CA GLY A 86 14.42 17.17 8.82
C GLY A 86 13.51 16.60 9.89
N LYS A 87 12.27 16.19 9.54
CA LYS A 87 11.37 15.53 10.47
C LYS A 87 11.38 14.02 10.31
N LYS A 88 11.06 13.34 11.38
CA LYS A 88 10.70 11.92 11.42
C LYS A 88 9.28 11.79 10.91
N ILE A 89 9.08 11.06 9.80
CA ILE A 89 7.77 11.03 9.13
C ILE A 89 7.16 9.64 9.24
N TYR A 90 5.89 9.61 9.59
CA TYR A 90 5.04 8.43 9.46
C TYR A 90 4.03 8.66 8.35
N LEU A 91 4.00 7.74 7.39
CA LEU A 91 3.00 7.69 6.33
C LEU A 91 2.09 6.49 6.55
N ASN A 92 0.77 6.74 6.53
CA ASN A 92 -0.26 5.70 6.52
C ASN A 92 -1.01 5.78 5.19
N PHE A 93 -1.01 4.69 4.44
CA PHE A 93 -1.78 4.55 3.20
C PHE A 93 -3.01 3.70 3.47
N TRP A 94 -4.19 4.21 3.12
CA TRP A 94 -5.45 3.56 3.39
C TRP A 94 -6.51 3.82 2.31
N ALA A 95 -7.66 3.16 2.40
CA ALA A 95 -8.80 3.38 1.52
C ALA A 95 -10.11 3.35 2.31
N SER A 96 -11.12 4.08 1.85
CA SER A 96 -12.39 4.24 2.56
C SER A 96 -13.20 2.93 2.69
N TRP A 97 -12.95 1.96 1.85
CA TRP A 97 -13.56 0.62 1.86
C TRP A 97 -12.78 -0.41 2.68
N CYS A 98 -11.58 -0.07 3.14
CA CYS A 98 -10.68 -1.00 3.82
C CYS A 98 -11.07 -1.13 5.31
N GLU A 99 -11.69 -2.26 5.69
CA GLU A 99 -12.10 -2.50 7.09
C GLU A 99 -10.91 -2.51 8.06
N PRO A 100 -9.80 -3.26 7.81
CA PRO A 100 -8.65 -3.23 8.73
C PRO A 100 -8.07 -1.81 8.91
N CYS A 101 -8.14 -0.96 7.86
CA CYS A 101 -7.72 0.43 7.99
C CYS A 101 -8.60 1.20 8.98
N LYS A 102 -9.90 0.97 8.96
CA LYS A 102 -10.85 1.62 9.88
C LYS A 102 -10.67 1.13 11.31
N ASP A 103 -10.37 -0.15 11.48
CA ASP A 103 -10.15 -0.78 12.79
C ASP A 103 -8.90 -0.21 13.48
N GLU A 104 -7.83 0.09 12.72
CA GLU A 104 -6.61 0.69 13.28
C GLU A 104 -6.70 2.19 13.57
N MET A 105 -7.56 2.95 12.85
CA MET A 105 -7.64 4.40 12.94
C MET A 105 -7.74 4.96 14.37
N PRO A 106 -8.53 4.39 15.29
CA PRO A 106 -8.56 4.86 16.68
C PRO A 106 -7.22 4.67 17.41
N HIS A 107 -6.43 3.67 17.05
CA HIS A 107 -5.09 3.44 17.61
C HIS A 107 -4.09 4.47 17.06
N LEU A 108 -4.15 4.73 15.75
CA LEU A 108 -3.33 5.75 15.08
C LEU A 108 -3.64 7.14 15.64
N GLU A 109 -4.91 7.47 15.83
CA GLU A 109 -5.34 8.76 16.41
C GLU A 109 -4.80 8.98 17.82
N LYS A 110 -4.84 7.95 18.68
CA LYS A 110 -4.26 8.05 20.04
C LYS A 110 -2.77 8.35 20.00
N VAL A 111 -2.03 7.76 19.07
CA VAL A 111 -0.61 8.03 18.90
C VAL A 111 -0.39 9.40 18.31
N TYR A 112 -1.16 9.79 17.28
CA TYR A 112 -1.11 11.13 16.70
C TYR A 112 -1.28 12.22 17.76
N GLN A 113 -2.24 12.09 18.66
CA GLN A 113 -2.48 13.07 19.74
C GLN A 113 -1.26 13.27 20.66
N LYS A 114 -0.41 12.24 20.81
CA LYS A 114 0.85 12.35 21.59
C LYS A 114 1.93 13.11 20.84
N TYR A 115 2.00 12.97 19.51
CA TYR A 115 3.11 13.49 18.69
C TYR A 115 2.77 14.75 17.89
N LYS A 116 1.48 15.13 17.76
CA LYS A 116 1.02 16.24 16.90
C LYS A 116 1.67 17.59 17.17
N ASN A 117 2.12 17.81 18.40
CA ASN A 117 2.76 19.07 18.83
C ASN A 117 4.29 18.96 18.91
N ASP A 118 4.87 17.78 18.59
CA ASP A 118 6.31 17.62 18.54
C ASP A 118 6.82 18.07 17.15
N PRO A 119 7.65 19.15 17.09
CA PRO A 119 8.14 19.68 15.81
C PRO A 119 9.02 18.70 15.04
N ASN A 120 9.54 17.67 15.70
CA ASN A 120 10.42 16.68 15.09
C ASN A 120 9.67 15.57 14.35
N TYR A 121 8.35 15.52 14.47
CA TYR A 121 7.54 14.48 13.85
C TYR A 121 6.54 15.06 12.84
N ALA A 122 6.26 14.30 11.82
CA ALA A 122 5.13 14.50 10.91
C ALA A 122 4.33 13.20 10.78
N PHE A 123 3.01 13.34 10.86
CA PHE A 123 2.06 12.25 10.77
C PHE A 123 1.16 12.52 9.57
N LEU A 124 1.25 11.70 8.53
CA LEU A 124 0.58 11.93 7.26
C LEU A 124 -0.22 10.68 6.86
N SER A 125 -1.45 10.87 6.44
CA SER A 125 -2.23 9.78 5.86
C SER A 125 -2.55 10.08 4.39
N VAL A 126 -2.45 9.07 3.55
CA VAL A 126 -2.54 9.19 2.09
C VAL A 126 -3.66 8.30 1.57
N VAL A 127 -4.52 8.87 0.77
CA VAL A 127 -5.63 8.22 0.07
C VAL A 127 -5.61 8.59 -1.40
N ALA A 128 -6.17 7.73 -2.25
CA ALA A 128 -6.26 7.99 -3.69
C ALA A 128 -7.73 8.04 -4.11
N PRO A 129 -8.42 9.19 -3.96
CA PRO A 129 -9.84 9.30 -4.31
C PRO A 129 -10.07 9.06 -5.79
N ASN A 130 -11.14 8.34 -6.12
CA ASN A 130 -11.61 8.19 -7.50
C ASN A 130 -12.33 9.47 -7.94
N ASP A 131 -11.54 10.48 -8.29
CA ASP A 131 -12.03 11.80 -8.65
C ASP A 131 -11.12 12.43 -9.68
N ALA A 132 -11.71 12.91 -10.78
CA ALA A 132 -11.01 13.52 -11.92
C ALA A 132 -10.17 14.74 -11.52
N LYS A 133 -10.56 15.49 -10.47
CA LYS A 133 -9.80 16.66 -9.99
C LYS A 133 -8.40 16.31 -9.46
N TYR A 134 -8.20 15.03 -9.07
CA TYR A 134 -6.89 14.51 -8.67
C TYR A 134 -6.19 13.73 -9.79
N GLY A 135 -6.83 13.59 -10.96
CA GLY A 135 -6.32 12.74 -12.05
C GLY A 135 -6.52 11.23 -11.81
N ASN A 136 -7.26 10.84 -10.78
CA ASN A 136 -7.42 9.45 -10.33
C ASN A 136 -8.73 8.83 -10.86
N THR A 137 -8.93 8.82 -12.18
CA THR A 137 -10.16 8.27 -12.79
C THR A 137 -10.25 6.74 -12.77
N SER A 138 -9.21 6.06 -12.32
CA SER A 138 -9.12 4.60 -12.22
C SER A 138 -8.70 4.14 -10.82
N SER A 139 -8.83 5.00 -9.82
CA SER A 139 -8.54 4.63 -8.44
C SER A 139 -9.53 3.59 -7.94
N THR A 140 -9.04 2.70 -7.07
CA THR A 140 -9.89 1.69 -6.40
C THR A 140 -10.67 2.27 -5.21
N ASP A 141 -10.36 3.47 -4.76
CA ASP A 141 -11.07 4.10 -3.65
C ASP A 141 -12.36 4.79 -4.12
N SER A 142 -13.13 5.30 -3.17
CA SER A 142 -14.37 6.05 -3.40
C SER A 142 -14.08 7.53 -3.71
N SER A 143 -15.14 8.33 -3.84
CA SER A 143 -15.03 9.78 -3.96
C SER A 143 -14.39 10.40 -2.71
N GLU A 144 -13.79 11.59 -2.86
CA GLU A 144 -13.27 12.38 -1.74
C GLU A 144 -14.30 12.56 -0.62
N GLN A 145 -15.56 12.84 -0.96
CA GLN A 145 -16.62 12.98 0.04
C GLN A 145 -16.75 11.72 0.91
N LYS A 146 -16.75 10.53 0.29
CA LYS A 146 -16.86 9.27 1.03
C LYS A 146 -15.64 9.01 1.91
N ILE A 147 -14.46 9.38 1.45
CA ILE A 147 -13.21 9.31 2.22
C ILE A 147 -13.30 10.21 3.46
N LEU A 148 -13.76 11.47 3.30
CA LEU A 148 -13.94 12.40 4.42
C LEU A 148 -15.00 11.92 5.43
N GLU A 149 -16.11 11.36 4.95
CA GLU A 149 -17.13 10.75 5.81
C GLU A 149 -16.55 9.60 6.62
N THR A 150 -15.73 8.75 6.00
CA THR A 150 -15.06 7.62 6.67
C THR A 150 -14.08 8.13 7.73
N ALA A 151 -13.22 9.07 7.39
CA ALA A 151 -12.28 9.69 8.33
C ALA A 151 -12.98 10.31 9.53
N LYS A 152 -14.09 11.06 9.29
CA LYS A 152 -14.91 11.65 10.32
C LYS A 152 -15.58 10.60 11.21
N ALA A 153 -16.14 9.55 10.62
CA ALA A 153 -16.77 8.46 11.37
C ALA A 153 -15.78 7.71 12.27
N ALA A 154 -14.53 7.55 11.82
CA ALA A 154 -13.45 6.97 12.61
C ALA A 154 -12.86 7.93 13.65
N GLY A 155 -13.26 9.20 13.66
CA GLY A 155 -12.83 10.22 14.62
C GLY A 155 -11.37 10.64 14.49
N ILE A 156 -10.74 10.45 13.32
CA ILE A 156 -9.35 10.84 13.08
C ILE A 156 -9.23 12.36 12.88
N THR A 157 -8.15 12.92 13.40
CA THR A 157 -7.81 14.34 13.27
C THR A 157 -6.44 14.60 12.65
N TYR A 158 -5.68 13.56 12.38
CA TYR A 158 -4.43 13.68 11.63
C TYR A 158 -4.70 14.02 10.16
N PRO A 159 -3.73 14.66 9.47
CA PRO A 159 -3.91 15.11 8.09
C PRO A 159 -4.24 13.96 7.14
N VAL A 160 -5.30 14.14 6.33
CA VAL A 160 -5.63 13.27 5.19
C VAL A 160 -5.21 13.99 3.92
N LEU A 161 -4.31 13.37 3.17
CA LEU A 161 -3.74 13.91 1.96
C LEU A 161 -4.19 13.08 0.74
N TYR A 162 -4.45 13.76 -0.34
CA TYR A 162 -5.00 13.16 -1.56
C TYR A 162 -3.92 12.94 -2.59
N ASP A 163 -3.71 11.69 -2.98
CA ASP A 163 -2.79 11.30 -4.04
C ASP A 163 -3.26 11.80 -5.40
N GLN A 164 -2.31 12.23 -6.22
CA GLN A 164 -2.56 12.69 -7.57
C GLN A 164 -2.04 11.68 -8.58
N ASN A 165 -2.85 11.36 -9.61
CA ASN A 165 -2.51 10.41 -10.67
C ASN A 165 -2.07 9.02 -10.17
N ASN A 166 -2.55 8.61 -8.97
CA ASN A 166 -2.07 7.41 -8.26
C ASN A 166 -0.53 7.38 -8.10
N GLY A 167 0.10 8.54 -8.06
CA GLY A 167 1.55 8.68 -8.07
C GLY A 167 2.21 8.12 -6.82
N ALA A 168 1.63 8.39 -5.64
CA ALA A 168 2.13 7.87 -4.36
C ALA A 168 2.01 6.34 -4.28
N LEU A 169 0.84 5.79 -4.64
CA LEU A 169 0.62 4.35 -4.64
C LEU A 169 1.60 3.62 -5.56
N ASN A 170 1.85 4.18 -6.75
CA ASN A 170 2.76 3.62 -7.72
C ASN A 170 4.23 3.73 -7.28
N SER A 171 4.67 4.92 -6.83
CA SER A 171 6.05 5.17 -6.39
C SER A 171 6.44 4.33 -5.18
N TYR A 172 5.50 4.08 -4.29
CA TYR A 172 5.72 3.23 -3.12
C TYR A 172 5.44 1.75 -3.40
N SER A 173 5.02 1.39 -4.61
CA SER A 173 4.73 0.00 -5.03
C SER A 173 3.79 -0.74 -4.07
N LEU A 174 2.82 -0.04 -3.49
CA LEU A 174 1.93 -0.59 -2.49
C LEU A 174 0.95 -1.59 -3.12
N ARG A 175 0.78 -2.74 -2.47
CA ARG A 175 -0.04 -3.87 -2.94
C ARG A 175 -1.22 -4.19 -2.03
N ALA A 176 -1.25 -3.60 -0.84
CA ALA A 176 -2.27 -3.86 0.16
C ALA A 176 -2.53 -2.64 1.04
N PHE A 177 -3.70 -2.60 1.66
CA PHE A 177 -4.07 -1.61 2.68
C PHE A 177 -4.46 -2.34 3.98
N PRO A 178 -4.13 -1.74 5.14
CA PRO A 178 -3.28 -0.55 5.29
C PRO A 178 -1.81 -0.85 4.99
N SER A 179 -1.06 0.19 4.61
CA SER A 179 0.40 0.15 4.50
C SER A 179 1.01 1.35 5.20
N HIS A 180 2.16 1.16 5.81
CA HIS A 180 2.83 2.13 6.65
C HIS A 180 4.28 2.28 6.24
N VAL A 181 4.75 3.52 6.19
CA VAL A 181 6.15 3.83 5.90
C VAL A 181 6.67 4.76 6.99
N PHE A 182 7.78 4.37 7.57
CA PHE A 182 8.51 5.13 8.58
C PHE A 182 9.75 5.73 7.94
N ILE A 183 9.92 7.06 8.01
CA ILE A 183 10.99 7.77 7.33
C ILE A 183 11.80 8.55 8.37
N ASN A 184 13.11 8.35 8.35
CA ASN A 184 14.08 9.06 9.20
C ASN A 184 14.14 10.56 8.86
N SER A 185 14.65 11.37 9.77
CA SER A 185 14.81 12.82 9.58
C SER A 185 15.72 13.18 8.40
N ASP A 186 16.63 12.29 8.01
CA ASP A 186 17.44 12.45 6.80
C ASP A 186 16.69 12.09 5.51
N GLY A 187 15.42 11.68 5.58
CA GLY A 187 14.58 11.30 4.44
C GLY A 187 14.79 9.85 3.95
N THR A 188 15.56 9.03 4.66
CA THR A 188 15.71 7.60 4.32
C THR A 188 14.57 6.78 4.92
N VAL A 189 14.09 5.78 4.19
CA VAL A 189 13.08 4.84 4.68
C VAL A 189 13.68 3.99 5.80
N ASN A 190 13.10 4.05 6.99
CA ASN A 190 13.48 3.20 8.11
C ASN A 190 12.81 1.83 8.03
N LYS A 191 11.48 1.82 7.78
CA LYS A 191 10.66 0.61 7.78
C LYS A 191 9.45 0.75 6.87
N VAL A 192 9.10 -0.35 6.21
CA VAL A 192 7.82 -0.52 5.51
C VAL A 192 7.06 -1.67 6.16
N PHE A 193 5.78 -1.47 6.39
CA PHE A 193 4.92 -2.49 6.98
C PHE A 193 3.57 -2.52 6.25
N ALA A 194 3.08 -3.71 5.93
CA ALA A 194 1.76 -3.93 5.36
C ALA A 194 0.89 -4.71 6.34
N GLY A 195 -0.34 -4.26 6.54
CA GLY A 195 -1.29 -4.81 7.50
C GLY A 195 -1.54 -3.87 8.67
N GLU A 196 -2.54 -4.20 9.48
CA GLU A 196 -3.01 -3.38 10.60
C GLU A 196 -1.93 -3.17 11.68
N LEU A 197 -1.79 -1.96 12.17
CA LEU A 197 -0.93 -1.60 13.30
C LEU A 197 -1.75 -1.31 14.56
N ASN A 198 -1.33 -1.90 15.67
CA ASN A 198 -1.79 -1.46 16.97
C ASN A 198 -0.96 -0.27 17.50
N GLN A 199 -1.44 0.34 18.58
CA GLN A 199 -0.80 1.50 19.19
C GLN A 199 0.67 1.23 19.58
N GLU A 200 0.96 0.07 20.18
CA GLU A 200 2.30 -0.29 20.67
C GLU A 200 3.31 -0.40 19.52
N THR A 201 2.93 -1.11 18.46
CA THR A 201 3.78 -1.29 17.27
C THR A 201 4.06 0.04 16.57
N LEU A 202 3.03 0.90 16.44
CA LEU A 202 3.22 2.22 15.86
C LEU A 202 4.18 3.09 16.71
N GLU A 203 3.99 3.14 18.03
CA GLU A 203 4.87 3.89 18.92
C GLU A 203 6.32 3.37 18.90
N ALA A 204 6.49 2.03 18.82
CA ALA A 204 7.82 1.44 18.66
C ALA A 204 8.48 1.87 17.33
N GLY A 205 7.73 1.84 16.23
CA GLY A 205 8.22 2.31 14.92
C GLY A 205 8.63 3.78 14.95
N LEU A 206 7.82 4.66 15.53
CA LEU A 206 8.15 6.09 15.66
C LEU A 206 9.40 6.32 16.51
N LYS A 207 9.57 5.60 17.62
CA LYS A 207 10.76 5.71 18.48
C LYS A 207 12.03 5.19 17.82
N ALA A 208 11.92 4.27 16.87
CA ALA A 208 13.07 3.74 16.13
C ALA A 208 13.61 4.70 15.04
N LEU A 209 12.88 5.76 14.71
CA LEU A 209 13.29 6.76 13.73
C LEU A 209 14.49 7.57 14.23
N LYS A 210 15.41 7.88 13.31
CA LYS A 210 16.65 8.64 13.55
C LYS A 210 16.49 10.10 13.16
#